data_bb3faff19ec5cf5a1b6dae83ac624e16
#
_entry.id   bb3faff19ec5cf5a1b6dae83ac624e16
#
_cell.length_a   1.000
_cell.length_b   1.000
_cell.length_c   1.000
_cell.angle_alpha   90.00
_cell.angle_beta   90.00
_cell.angle_gamma   90.00
#
_symmetry.space_group_name_H-M   'P 1'
#
loop_
_entity.id
_entity.type
_entity.pdbx_description
1 polymer ?
#
loop_
_entity_poly.entity_id
_entity_poly.type
_entity_poly.pdbx_seq_one_letter_code
_entity_poly.pdbx_strand_id
1 'polypeptide(L)'
;MTARTVFGLLRLSAAALCLVALIHRLAWGLASYTIASQNFFAYLTNQSNIMFVVLLAIGGVIALQRDRDPRWLTVALALVLTWTITAGLVFALLVWQAGIRGIRIDVPWSDQVLHFWLPACTVIAWALAPGHRSVPWRVVPATLAYPLLWGAFTMVRGPLIGWYPYYFLDPRQVSGPAEFLASSGIALATFAVVATALVLISRMPLPKRLRLDELASTPEDDPVREPALSGATARR
;
A
#
# COMPACT_ATOMS: atom_id res chain seq x y z
N MET A 1 20.82 17.10 3.41
CA MET A 1 19.72 16.41 2.69
C MET A 1 18.41 16.83 3.33
N THR A 2 17.42 17.20 2.54
CA THR A 2 16.08 17.51 3.05
C THR A 2 15.36 16.22 3.49
N ALA A 3 14.41 16.32 4.43
CA ALA A 3 13.58 15.20 4.83
C ALA A 3 12.89 14.56 3.60
N ARG A 4 12.45 15.37 2.65
CA ARG A 4 11.83 14.93 1.41
C ARG A 4 12.76 14.06 0.56
N THR A 5 14.03 14.43 0.43
CA THR A 5 15.06 13.64 -0.28
C THR A 5 15.25 12.28 0.39
N VAL A 6 15.34 12.24 1.72
CA VAL A 6 15.47 10.98 2.49
C VAL A 6 14.29 10.05 2.21
N PHE A 7 13.06 10.57 2.29
CA PHE A 7 11.85 9.78 2.00
C PHE A 7 11.79 9.32 0.53
N GLY A 8 12.28 10.12 -0.41
CA GLY A 8 12.41 9.72 -1.82
C GLY A 8 13.33 8.52 -1.98
N LEU A 9 14.50 8.56 -1.38
CA LEU A 9 15.47 7.46 -1.40
C LEU A 9 14.94 6.22 -0.69
N LEU A 10 14.26 6.38 0.45
CA LEU A 10 13.64 5.25 1.16
C LEU A 10 12.57 4.56 0.29
N ARG A 11 11.74 5.33 -0.45
CA ARG A 11 10.77 4.77 -1.40
C ARG A 11 11.43 3.98 -2.52
N LEU A 12 12.53 4.50 -3.10
CA LEU A 12 13.29 3.80 -4.14
C LEU A 12 13.95 2.53 -3.62
N SER A 13 14.54 2.58 -2.43
CA SER A 13 15.13 1.39 -1.77
C SER A 13 14.06 0.34 -1.44
N ALA A 14 12.90 0.77 -0.96
CA ALA A 14 11.75 -0.11 -0.71
C ALA A 14 11.22 -0.75 -2.00
N ALA A 15 11.14 0.01 -3.11
CA ALA A 15 10.78 -0.51 -4.42
C ALA A 15 11.77 -1.58 -4.91
N ALA A 16 13.08 -1.32 -4.79
CA ALA A 16 14.12 -2.27 -5.16
C ALA A 16 14.05 -3.55 -4.31
N LEU A 17 13.92 -3.42 -2.99
CA LEU A 17 13.78 -4.56 -2.09
C LEU A 17 12.53 -5.39 -2.40
N CYS A 18 11.39 -4.74 -2.63
CA CYS A 18 10.14 -5.41 -3.02
C CYS A 18 10.31 -6.19 -4.33
N LEU A 19 10.96 -5.57 -5.34
CA LEU A 19 11.22 -6.21 -6.63
C LEU A 19 12.12 -7.45 -6.47
N VAL A 20 13.22 -7.34 -5.71
CA VAL A 20 14.12 -8.46 -5.43
C VAL A 20 13.39 -9.59 -4.69
N ALA A 21 12.55 -9.25 -3.70
CA ALA A 21 11.75 -10.24 -2.97
C ALA A 21 10.73 -10.94 -3.88
N LEU A 22 10.07 -10.20 -4.80
CA LEU A 22 9.14 -10.77 -5.79
C LEU A 22 9.86 -11.73 -6.77
N ILE A 23 11.04 -11.33 -7.28
CA ILE A 23 11.86 -12.17 -8.17
C ILE A 23 12.29 -13.44 -7.44
N HIS A 24 12.79 -13.31 -6.21
CA HIS A 24 13.18 -14.47 -5.40
C HIS A 24 11.98 -15.39 -5.14
N ARG A 25 10.81 -14.83 -4.79
CA ARG A 25 9.59 -15.60 -4.54
C ARG A 25 9.09 -16.32 -5.80
N LEU A 26 9.18 -15.68 -6.97
CA LEU A 26 8.86 -16.30 -8.24
C LEU A 26 9.84 -17.44 -8.56
N ALA A 27 11.14 -17.22 -8.44
CA ALA A 27 12.16 -18.23 -8.69
C ALA A 27 12.00 -19.45 -7.75
N TRP A 28 11.78 -19.20 -6.46
CA TRP A 28 11.54 -20.24 -5.45
C TRP A 28 10.25 -21.03 -5.77
N GLY A 29 9.18 -20.34 -6.16
CA GLY A 29 7.92 -20.95 -6.57
C GLY A 29 8.09 -21.84 -7.81
N LEU A 30 8.74 -21.33 -8.85
CA LEU A 30 8.99 -22.08 -10.08
C LEU A 30 9.84 -23.35 -9.83
N ALA A 31 10.78 -23.29 -8.89
CA ALA A 31 11.60 -24.45 -8.51
C ALA A 31 10.81 -25.54 -7.78
N SER A 32 9.65 -25.22 -7.17
CA SER A 32 8.83 -26.20 -6.45
C SER A 32 7.88 -27.01 -7.34
N TYR A 33 7.75 -26.67 -8.62
CA TYR A 33 6.92 -27.37 -9.61
C TYR A 33 5.48 -27.67 -9.18
N THR A 34 4.92 -26.84 -8.30
CA THR A 34 3.53 -27.00 -7.82
C THR A 34 2.55 -26.19 -8.68
N ILE A 35 1.27 -26.61 -8.71
CA ILE A 35 0.22 -25.82 -9.38
C ILE A 35 0.10 -24.42 -8.79
N ALA A 36 0.33 -24.26 -7.49
CA ALA A 36 0.34 -22.98 -6.81
C ALA A 36 1.46 -22.05 -7.33
N SER A 37 2.66 -22.59 -7.58
CA SER A 37 3.79 -21.83 -8.09
C SER A 37 3.61 -21.40 -9.54
N GLN A 38 3.01 -22.25 -10.38
CA GLN A 38 2.67 -21.91 -11.77
C GLN A 38 1.63 -20.79 -11.86
N ASN A 39 0.84 -20.62 -10.79
CA ASN A 39 -0.19 -19.59 -10.67
C ASN A 39 0.28 -18.36 -9.87
N PHE A 40 1.59 -18.06 -9.84
CA PHE A 40 2.19 -16.95 -9.09
C PHE A 40 1.45 -15.63 -9.28
N PHE A 41 1.08 -15.28 -10.51
CA PHE A 41 0.37 -14.03 -10.81
C PHE A 41 -1.12 -14.06 -10.46
N ALA A 42 -1.68 -15.19 -10.07
CA ALA A 42 -3.08 -15.27 -9.64
C ALA A 42 -3.30 -14.82 -8.19
N TYR A 43 -2.24 -14.75 -7.39
CA TYR A 43 -2.35 -14.27 -6.01
C TYR A 43 -2.53 -12.75 -5.96
N LEU A 44 -3.54 -12.29 -5.24
CA LEU A 44 -3.78 -10.86 -4.97
C LEU A 44 -2.54 -10.20 -4.34
N THR A 45 -1.84 -10.91 -3.46
CA THR A 45 -0.60 -10.45 -2.82
C THR A 45 0.47 -10.10 -3.84
N ASN A 46 0.73 -10.99 -4.81
CA ASN A 46 1.78 -10.75 -5.80
C ASN A 46 1.41 -9.59 -6.73
N GLN A 47 0.15 -9.50 -7.14
CA GLN A 47 -0.35 -8.40 -7.96
C GLN A 47 -0.27 -7.07 -7.22
N SER A 48 -0.69 -7.02 -5.94
CA SER A 48 -0.61 -5.79 -5.14
C SER A 48 0.84 -5.36 -4.88
N ASN A 49 1.76 -6.29 -4.63
CA ASN A 49 3.18 -5.98 -4.47
C ASN A 49 3.83 -5.50 -5.78
N ILE A 50 3.45 -6.02 -6.96
CA ILE A 50 3.90 -5.50 -8.25
C ILE A 50 3.45 -4.05 -8.44
N MET A 51 2.17 -3.75 -8.17
CA MET A 51 1.67 -2.36 -8.21
C MET A 51 2.39 -1.48 -7.18
N PHE A 52 2.74 -2.03 -6.03
CA PHE A 52 3.46 -1.32 -4.98
C PHE A 52 4.88 -0.93 -5.41
N VAL A 53 5.63 -1.83 -6.06
CA VAL A 53 6.95 -1.52 -6.66
C VAL A 53 6.85 -0.30 -7.58
N VAL A 54 5.88 -0.32 -8.50
CA VAL A 54 5.70 0.76 -9.48
C VAL A 54 5.39 2.09 -8.77
N LEU A 55 4.45 2.10 -7.82
CA LEU A 55 4.05 3.33 -7.12
C LEU A 55 5.13 3.84 -6.17
N LEU A 56 5.90 2.96 -5.52
CA LEU A 56 7.04 3.37 -4.70
C LEU A 56 8.15 3.97 -5.56
N ALA A 57 8.46 3.38 -6.73
CA ALA A 57 9.46 3.91 -7.65
C ALA A 57 9.05 5.30 -8.18
N ILE A 58 7.83 5.44 -8.70
CA ILE A 58 7.28 6.72 -9.16
C ILE A 58 7.27 7.74 -8.01
N GLY A 59 6.78 7.34 -6.83
CA GLY A 59 6.69 8.20 -5.66
C GLY A 59 8.07 8.62 -5.13
N GLY A 60 9.07 7.75 -5.25
CA GLY A 60 10.46 8.07 -4.93
C GLY A 60 11.02 9.14 -5.85
N VAL A 61 10.88 8.97 -7.17
CA VAL A 61 11.31 9.97 -8.16
C VAL A 61 10.60 11.32 -7.95
N ILE A 62 9.28 11.29 -7.76
CA ILE A 62 8.51 12.52 -7.49
C ILE A 62 9.01 13.21 -6.21
N ALA A 63 9.31 12.45 -5.15
CA ALA A 63 9.79 13.01 -3.90
C ALA A 63 11.18 13.67 -4.01
N LEU A 64 12.01 13.25 -4.97
CA LEU A 64 13.29 13.88 -5.28
C LEU A 64 13.15 15.17 -6.11
N GLN A 65 12.01 15.36 -6.79
CA GLN A 65 11.81 16.44 -7.76
C GLN A 65 10.78 17.49 -7.31
N ARG A 66 9.91 17.17 -6.31
CA ARG A 66 8.80 18.00 -5.90
C ARG A 66 8.65 18.03 -4.38
N ASP A 67 8.22 19.12 -3.84
CA ASP A 67 8.01 19.32 -2.40
C ASP A 67 6.79 18.54 -1.86
N ARG A 68 5.82 18.23 -2.74
CA ARG A 68 4.59 17.53 -2.35
C ARG A 68 4.21 16.46 -3.35
N ASP A 69 3.63 15.37 -2.83
CA ASP A 69 3.05 14.32 -3.66
C ASP A 69 1.80 14.84 -4.39
N PRO A 70 1.62 14.50 -5.68
CA PRO A 70 0.36 14.79 -6.37
C PRO A 70 -0.77 13.97 -5.76
N ARG A 71 -1.99 14.48 -5.80
CA ARG A 71 -3.18 13.84 -5.19
C ARG A 71 -3.40 12.41 -5.68
N TRP A 72 -3.22 12.17 -6.98
CA TRP A 72 -3.41 10.83 -7.53
C TRP A 72 -2.45 9.81 -6.94
N LEU A 73 -1.18 10.17 -6.71
CA LEU A 73 -0.17 9.30 -6.12
C LEU A 73 -0.53 8.96 -4.67
N THR A 74 -0.95 9.96 -3.88
CA THR A 74 -1.38 9.73 -2.49
C THR A 74 -2.56 8.75 -2.44
N VAL A 75 -3.55 8.91 -3.32
CA VAL A 75 -4.70 8.00 -3.40
C VAL A 75 -4.28 6.60 -3.86
N ALA A 76 -3.47 6.50 -4.91
CA ALA A 76 -3.00 5.22 -5.44
C ALA A 76 -2.14 4.46 -4.41
N LEU A 77 -1.23 5.15 -3.71
CA LEU A 77 -0.45 4.56 -2.63
C LEU A 77 -1.34 4.08 -1.48
N ALA A 78 -2.38 4.84 -1.10
CA ALA A 78 -3.32 4.42 -0.05
C ALA A 78 -4.06 3.14 -0.44
N LEU A 79 -4.51 3.01 -1.69
CA LEU A 79 -5.19 1.81 -2.20
C LEU A 79 -4.25 0.60 -2.18
N VAL A 80 -3.07 0.73 -2.80
CA VAL A 80 -2.13 -0.41 -2.90
C VAL A 80 -1.56 -0.78 -1.53
N LEU A 81 -1.25 0.19 -0.67
CA LEU A 81 -0.82 -0.09 0.70
C LEU A 81 -1.90 -0.82 1.51
N THR A 82 -3.19 -0.47 1.31
CA THR A 82 -4.29 -1.24 1.90
C THR A 82 -4.26 -2.70 1.45
N TRP A 83 -4.09 -2.95 0.16
CA TRP A 83 -4.07 -4.32 -0.39
C TRP A 83 -2.87 -5.13 0.12
N THR A 84 -1.67 -4.53 0.18
CA THR A 84 -0.47 -5.22 0.68
C THR A 84 -0.55 -5.51 2.18
N ILE A 85 -1.04 -4.57 3.00
CA ILE A 85 -1.24 -4.80 4.45
C ILE A 85 -2.27 -5.91 4.67
N THR A 86 -3.42 -5.85 3.99
CA THR A 86 -4.46 -6.86 4.14
C THR A 86 -3.96 -8.24 3.71
N ALA A 87 -3.20 -8.31 2.61
CA ALA A 87 -2.56 -9.57 2.18
C ALA A 87 -1.62 -10.12 3.26
N GLY A 88 -0.84 -9.26 3.92
CA GLY A 88 0.01 -9.65 5.05
C GLY A 88 -0.77 -10.17 6.24
N LEU A 89 -1.88 -9.52 6.62
CA LEU A 89 -2.76 -9.96 7.72
C LEU A 89 -3.41 -11.32 7.41
N VAL A 90 -3.92 -11.49 6.20
CA VAL A 90 -4.49 -12.78 5.75
C VAL A 90 -3.42 -13.87 5.75
N PHE A 91 -2.21 -13.58 5.25
CA PHE A 91 -1.10 -14.54 5.26
C PHE A 91 -0.71 -14.93 6.69
N ALA A 92 -0.59 -13.96 7.60
CA ALA A 92 -0.30 -14.24 9.02
C ALA A 92 -1.36 -15.15 9.65
N LEU A 93 -2.65 -14.91 9.36
CA LEU A 93 -3.75 -15.74 9.83
C LEU A 93 -3.64 -17.16 9.28
N LEU A 94 -3.33 -17.33 7.98
CA LEU A 94 -3.18 -18.65 7.35
C LEU A 94 -2.00 -19.43 7.95
N VAL A 95 -0.85 -18.79 8.16
CA VAL A 95 0.32 -19.40 8.81
C VAL A 95 -0.01 -19.82 10.24
N TRP A 96 -0.69 -18.97 11.01
CA TRP A 96 -1.14 -19.27 12.36
C TRP A 96 -2.10 -20.46 12.41
N GLN A 97 -3.12 -20.47 11.53
CA GLN A 97 -4.09 -21.58 11.43
C GLN A 97 -3.40 -22.90 11.05
N ALA A 98 -2.43 -22.87 10.14
CA ALA A 98 -1.65 -24.04 9.77
C ALA A 98 -0.86 -24.56 10.98
N GLY A 99 -0.22 -23.67 11.74
CA GLY A 99 0.52 -24.03 12.97
C GLY A 99 -0.36 -24.73 14.00
N ILE A 100 -1.59 -24.27 14.24
CA ILE A 100 -2.55 -24.93 15.14
C ILE A 100 -2.88 -26.35 14.68
N ARG A 101 -2.94 -26.55 13.37
CA ARG A 101 -3.21 -27.87 12.75
C ARG A 101 -1.97 -28.78 12.66
N GLY A 102 -0.81 -28.34 13.20
CA GLY A 102 0.45 -29.08 13.10
C GLY A 102 1.07 -29.05 11.70
N ILE A 103 0.58 -28.20 10.78
CA ILE A 103 1.11 -28.08 9.43
C ILE A 103 2.19 -26.99 9.43
N ARG A 104 3.42 -27.38 9.06
CA ARG A 104 4.52 -26.44 8.91
C ARG A 104 4.44 -25.75 7.55
N ILE A 105 4.36 -24.44 7.54
CA ILE A 105 4.51 -23.62 6.35
C ILE A 105 5.88 -22.98 6.38
N ASP A 106 6.68 -23.24 5.33
CA ASP A 106 7.95 -22.53 5.16
C ASP A 106 7.68 -21.10 4.69
N VAL A 107 8.22 -20.13 5.46
CA VAL A 107 8.11 -18.70 5.17
C VAL A 107 9.50 -18.18 4.82
N PRO A 108 9.92 -18.24 3.53
CA PRO A 108 11.20 -17.72 3.11
C PRO A 108 11.31 -16.22 3.37
N TRP A 109 12.54 -15.69 3.37
CA TRP A 109 12.81 -14.28 3.65
C TRP A 109 11.99 -13.34 2.75
N SER A 110 11.78 -13.73 1.48
CA SER A 110 10.98 -12.96 0.53
C SER A 110 9.52 -12.82 0.95
N ASP A 111 8.90 -13.90 1.46
CA ASP A 111 7.54 -13.83 1.99
C ASP A 111 7.47 -12.96 3.25
N GLN A 112 8.48 -13.02 4.13
CA GLN A 112 8.56 -12.13 5.30
C GLN A 112 8.64 -10.66 4.90
N VAL A 113 9.45 -10.33 3.89
CA VAL A 113 9.58 -8.96 3.36
C VAL A 113 8.27 -8.49 2.76
N LEU A 114 7.65 -9.28 1.86
CA LEU A 114 6.46 -8.89 1.11
C LEU A 114 5.21 -8.75 1.99
N HIS A 115 5.08 -9.60 3.03
CA HIS A 115 3.87 -9.64 3.85
C HIS A 115 3.98 -8.84 5.16
N PHE A 116 5.19 -8.66 5.72
CA PHE A 116 5.36 -8.08 7.05
C PHE A 116 6.25 -6.84 7.06
N TRP A 117 7.53 -6.99 6.71
CA TRP A 117 8.50 -5.91 6.91
C TRP A 117 8.22 -4.70 6.03
N LEU A 118 7.99 -4.92 4.74
CA LEU A 118 7.78 -3.83 3.80
C LEU A 118 6.47 -3.07 4.06
N PRO A 119 5.30 -3.72 4.24
CA PRO A 119 4.08 -3.03 4.64
C PRO A 119 4.22 -2.26 5.95
N ALA A 120 4.84 -2.87 7.00
CA ALA A 120 5.03 -2.21 8.29
C ALA A 120 5.92 -0.94 8.18
N CYS A 121 7.07 -1.04 7.52
CA CYS A 121 7.95 0.11 7.28
C CYS A 121 7.24 1.21 6.47
N THR A 122 6.39 0.81 5.51
CA THR A 122 5.66 1.77 4.68
C THR A 122 4.54 2.47 5.45
N VAL A 123 3.88 1.81 6.40
CA VAL A 123 2.92 2.46 7.31
C VAL A 123 3.61 3.54 8.15
N ILE A 124 4.81 3.25 8.69
CA ILE A 124 5.61 4.22 9.43
C ILE A 124 5.99 5.40 8.51
N ALA A 125 6.48 5.10 7.31
CA ALA A 125 6.78 6.12 6.32
C ALA A 125 5.54 6.91 5.91
N TRP A 126 4.37 6.26 5.80
CA TRP A 126 3.10 6.90 5.51
C TRP A 126 2.70 7.93 6.57
N ALA A 127 2.89 7.59 7.85
CA ALA A 127 2.60 8.49 8.97
C ALA A 127 3.56 9.68 9.06
N LEU A 128 4.81 9.52 8.62
CA LEU A 128 5.89 10.49 8.80
C LEU A 128 6.29 11.22 7.51
N ALA A 129 5.78 10.82 6.34
CA ALA A 129 6.23 11.37 5.05
C ALA A 129 5.93 12.88 4.94
N PRO A 130 6.95 13.74 4.78
CA PRO A 130 6.73 15.17 4.55
C PRO A 130 6.07 15.38 3.17
N GLY A 131 5.20 16.37 3.07
CA GLY A 131 4.51 16.72 1.82
C GLY A 131 3.45 15.74 1.35
N HIS A 132 3.07 14.72 2.17
CA HIS A 132 1.91 13.90 1.84
C HIS A 132 0.61 14.68 2.05
N ARG A 133 -0.42 14.31 1.30
CA ARG A 133 -1.76 14.94 1.39
C ARG A 133 -2.71 14.02 2.15
N SER A 134 -3.71 14.62 2.81
CA SER A 134 -4.80 13.84 3.41
C SER A 134 -5.56 13.05 2.35
N VAL A 135 -5.86 11.80 2.66
CA VAL A 135 -6.60 10.88 1.79
C VAL A 135 -8.11 11.12 1.94
N PRO A 136 -8.87 11.23 0.85
CA PRO A 136 -10.32 11.39 0.91
C PRO A 136 -11.01 10.09 1.38
N TRP A 137 -12.11 10.20 2.13
CA TRP A 137 -12.88 9.06 2.63
C TRP A 137 -13.40 8.11 1.54
N ARG A 138 -13.61 8.59 0.33
CA ARG A 138 -13.99 7.77 -0.83
C ARG A 138 -12.99 6.65 -1.16
N VAL A 139 -11.77 6.71 -0.65
CA VAL A 139 -10.78 5.62 -0.80
C VAL A 139 -11.23 4.37 -0.07
N VAL A 140 -11.96 4.47 1.05
CA VAL A 140 -12.45 3.32 1.81
C VAL A 140 -13.34 2.40 0.94
N PRO A 141 -14.45 2.86 0.35
CA PRO A 141 -15.21 2.00 -0.55
C PRO A 141 -14.45 1.66 -1.84
N ALA A 142 -13.62 2.57 -2.36
CA ALA A 142 -12.86 2.32 -3.59
C ALA A 142 -11.83 1.18 -3.43
N THR A 143 -11.31 0.95 -2.22
CA THR A 143 -10.36 -0.13 -1.97
C THR A 143 -10.97 -1.51 -2.20
N LEU A 144 -12.29 -1.67 -2.13
CA LEU A 144 -12.99 -2.93 -2.33
C LEU A 144 -13.14 -3.30 -3.81
N ALA A 145 -13.05 -2.34 -4.72
CA ALA A 145 -13.28 -2.58 -6.15
C ALA A 145 -12.32 -3.64 -6.71
N TYR A 146 -11.04 -3.51 -6.43
CA TYR A 146 -10.04 -4.43 -6.93
C TYR A 146 -10.16 -5.86 -6.35
N PRO A 147 -10.22 -6.09 -5.02
CA PRO A 147 -10.41 -7.44 -4.49
C PRO A 147 -11.74 -8.07 -4.89
N LEU A 148 -12.82 -7.31 -5.09
CA LEU A 148 -14.08 -7.83 -5.61
C LEU A 148 -13.96 -8.29 -7.06
N LEU A 149 -13.34 -7.49 -7.94
CA LEU A 149 -13.09 -7.88 -9.33
C LEU A 149 -12.15 -9.08 -9.41
N TRP A 150 -11.08 -9.08 -8.61
CA TRP A 150 -10.15 -10.20 -8.51
C TRP A 150 -10.84 -11.47 -7.98
N GLY A 151 -11.70 -11.34 -6.96
CA GLY A 151 -12.48 -12.43 -6.40
C GLY A 151 -13.44 -13.00 -7.41
N ALA A 152 -14.20 -12.17 -8.13
CA ALA A 152 -15.10 -12.59 -9.21
C ALA A 152 -14.34 -13.34 -10.32
N PHE A 153 -13.21 -12.80 -10.78
CA PHE A 153 -12.33 -13.47 -11.74
C PHE A 153 -11.85 -14.84 -11.21
N THR A 154 -11.44 -14.89 -9.94
CA THR A 154 -10.96 -16.13 -9.29
C THR A 154 -12.07 -17.20 -9.23
N MET A 155 -13.31 -16.79 -8.93
CA MET A 155 -14.46 -17.72 -8.89
C MET A 155 -14.83 -18.26 -10.27
N VAL A 156 -14.65 -17.48 -11.34
CA VAL A 156 -14.84 -17.95 -12.72
C VAL A 156 -13.68 -18.87 -13.17
N ARG A 157 -12.44 -18.48 -12.86
CA ARG A 157 -11.24 -19.20 -13.27
C ARG A 157 -11.02 -20.50 -12.50
N GLY A 158 -11.35 -20.53 -11.21
CA GLY A 158 -11.08 -21.66 -10.31
C GLY A 158 -11.60 -23.00 -10.81
N PRO A 159 -12.87 -23.13 -11.21
CA PRO A 159 -13.41 -24.38 -11.75
C PRO A 159 -12.72 -24.83 -13.04
N LEU A 160 -12.28 -23.87 -13.89
CA LEU A 160 -11.65 -24.16 -15.19
C LEU A 160 -10.27 -24.80 -15.04
N ILE A 161 -9.51 -24.39 -14.00
CA ILE A 161 -8.14 -24.91 -13.79
C ILE A 161 -8.04 -25.85 -12.59
N GLY A 162 -9.13 -26.07 -11.85
CA GLY A 162 -9.18 -26.95 -10.67
C GLY A 162 -8.37 -26.41 -9.47
N TRP A 163 -8.11 -25.09 -9.40
CA TRP A 163 -7.28 -24.51 -8.35
C TRP A 163 -7.71 -23.10 -7.96
N TYR A 164 -7.60 -22.77 -6.66
CA TYR A 164 -7.89 -21.47 -6.05
C TYR A 164 -6.70 -21.00 -5.22
N PRO A 165 -6.37 -19.69 -5.22
CA PRO A 165 -5.23 -19.16 -4.46
C PRO A 165 -5.39 -19.23 -2.93
N TYR A 166 -6.62 -19.24 -2.43
CA TYR A 166 -6.95 -19.34 -1.01
C TYR A 166 -8.01 -20.40 -0.78
N TYR A 167 -7.85 -21.22 0.27
CA TYR A 167 -8.74 -22.35 0.57
C TYR A 167 -10.20 -21.91 0.77
N PHE A 168 -10.43 -20.76 1.36
CA PHE A 168 -11.78 -20.25 1.62
C PHE A 168 -12.54 -19.82 0.35
N LEU A 169 -11.85 -19.72 -0.79
CA LEU A 169 -12.46 -19.49 -2.10
C LEU A 169 -12.70 -20.80 -2.86
N ASP A 170 -12.17 -21.94 -2.39
CA ASP A 170 -12.36 -23.23 -3.03
C ASP A 170 -13.64 -23.90 -2.50
N PRO A 171 -14.70 -24.07 -3.33
CA PRO A 171 -15.95 -24.70 -2.88
C PRO A 171 -15.78 -26.12 -2.35
N ARG A 172 -14.65 -26.81 -2.64
CA ARG A 172 -14.34 -28.16 -2.16
C ARG A 172 -13.71 -28.17 -0.77
N GLN A 173 -13.24 -27.02 -0.27
CA GLN A 173 -12.51 -26.90 1.00
C GLN A 173 -13.32 -26.18 2.06
N VAL A 174 -14.42 -25.51 1.70
CA VAL A 174 -15.35 -24.89 2.64
C VAL A 174 -16.54 -25.79 2.94
N SER A 175 -17.08 -25.72 4.14
CA SER A 175 -18.22 -26.53 4.58
C SER A 175 -19.56 -26.15 3.89
N GLY A 176 -19.60 -25.02 3.21
CA GLY A 176 -20.75 -24.54 2.46
C GLY A 176 -20.78 -23.03 2.22
N PRO A 177 -21.88 -22.51 1.62
CA PRO A 177 -21.99 -21.10 1.28
C PRO A 177 -21.85 -20.15 2.47
N ALA A 178 -22.27 -20.56 3.67
CA ALA A 178 -22.16 -19.74 4.87
C ALA A 178 -20.70 -19.49 5.27
N GLU A 179 -19.84 -20.50 5.24
CA GLU A 179 -18.41 -20.36 5.52
C GLU A 179 -17.72 -19.51 4.45
N PHE A 180 -18.04 -19.73 3.17
CA PHE A 180 -17.53 -18.91 2.07
C PHE A 180 -17.89 -17.43 2.26
N LEU A 181 -19.15 -17.12 2.54
CA LEU A 181 -19.62 -15.74 2.74
C LEU A 181 -19.00 -15.10 3.98
N ALA A 182 -18.89 -15.85 5.09
CA ALA A 182 -18.28 -15.35 6.31
C ALA A 182 -16.79 -15.03 6.10
N SER A 183 -16.02 -15.94 5.53
CA SER A 183 -14.58 -15.77 5.30
C SER A 183 -14.29 -14.65 4.30
N SER A 184 -15.05 -14.58 3.20
CA SER A 184 -14.94 -13.51 2.21
C SER A 184 -15.37 -12.17 2.79
N GLY A 185 -16.42 -12.14 3.62
CA GLY A 185 -16.89 -10.95 4.31
C GLY A 185 -15.86 -10.42 5.31
N ILE A 186 -15.21 -11.29 6.09
CA ILE A 186 -14.10 -10.92 6.99
C ILE A 186 -12.94 -10.33 6.19
N ALA A 187 -12.55 -10.94 5.08
CA ALA A 187 -11.49 -10.41 4.22
C ALA A 187 -11.84 -9.01 3.69
N LEU A 188 -13.05 -8.79 3.16
CA LEU A 188 -13.52 -7.50 2.69
C LEU A 188 -13.59 -6.45 3.80
N ALA A 189 -14.07 -6.83 5.00
CA ALA A 189 -14.09 -5.95 6.17
C ALA A 189 -12.67 -5.54 6.58
N THR A 190 -11.68 -6.44 6.50
CA THR A 190 -10.28 -6.14 6.77
C THR A 190 -9.74 -5.06 5.84
N PHE A 191 -10.04 -5.13 4.52
CA PHE A 191 -9.68 -4.06 3.58
C PHE A 191 -10.28 -2.71 4.00
N ALA A 192 -11.55 -2.67 4.37
CA ALA A 192 -12.22 -1.43 4.80
C ALA A 192 -11.61 -0.87 6.09
N VAL A 193 -11.30 -1.71 7.07
CA VAL A 193 -10.67 -1.32 8.34
C VAL A 193 -9.26 -0.76 8.09
N VAL A 194 -8.43 -1.44 7.31
CA VAL A 194 -7.07 -0.98 6.97
C VAL A 194 -7.12 0.34 6.20
N ALA A 195 -8.00 0.46 5.20
CA ALA A 195 -8.17 1.71 4.46
C ALA A 195 -8.60 2.86 5.37
N THR A 196 -9.53 2.61 6.30
CA THR A 196 -9.97 3.59 7.30
C THR A 196 -8.80 4.04 8.17
N ALA A 197 -7.98 3.11 8.67
CA ALA A 197 -6.80 3.43 9.46
C ALA A 197 -5.81 4.30 8.68
N LEU A 198 -5.52 3.98 7.42
CA LEU A 198 -4.64 4.79 6.57
C LEU A 198 -5.21 6.19 6.29
N VAL A 199 -6.53 6.31 6.07
CA VAL A 199 -7.20 7.61 5.94
C VAL A 199 -7.06 8.44 7.21
N LEU A 200 -7.24 7.84 8.39
CA LEU A 200 -7.07 8.52 9.68
C LEU A 200 -5.61 8.94 9.91
N ILE A 201 -4.66 8.03 9.69
CA ILE A 201 -3.23 8.32 9.81
C ILE A 201 -2.83 9.47 8.89
N SER A 202 -3.34 9.54 7.65
CA SER A 202 -3.04 10.61 6.71
C SER A 202 -3.51 12.00 7.17
N ARG A 203 -4.33 12.09 8.21
CA ARG A 203 -4.84 13.33 8.79
C ARG A 203 -4.13 13.74 10.07
N MET A 204 -3.25 12.87 10.59
CA MET A 204 -2.48 13.17 11.79
C MET A 204 -1.48 14.30 11.52
N PRO A 205 -1.28 15.22 12.47
CA PRO A 205 -0.28 16.28 12.32
C PRO A 205 1.11 15.65 12.30
N LEU A 206 1.95 16.12 11.37
CA LEU A 206 3.37 15.75 11.34
C LEU A 206 4.09 16.17 12.63
N PRO A 207 5.11 15.43 13.08
CA PRO A 207 5.99 15.85 14.16
C PRO A 207 6.59 17.23 13.87
N LYS A 208 6.76 18.08 14.92
CA LYS A 208 7.22 19.47 14.78
C LYS A 208 8.51 19.61 13.95
N ARG A 209 9.46 18.70 14.10
CA ARG A 209 10.74 18.72 13.35
C ARG A 209 10.54 18.60 11.84
N LEU A 210 9.70 17.65 11.39
CA LEU A 210 9.40 17.46 9.96
C LEU A 210 8.57 18.61 9.37
N ARG A 211 7.78 19.30 10.21
CA ARG A 211 7.01 20.49 9.81
C ARG A 211 7.89 21.72 9.61
N LEU A 212 8.95 21.88 10.41
CA LEU A 212 9.88 22.99 10.27
C LEU A 212 10.67 22.91 8.95
N ASP A 213 11.08 21.72 8.54
CA ASP A 213 11.75 21.52 7.25
C ASP A 213 10.82 21.87 6.06
N GLU A 214 9.52 21.61 6.19
CA GLU A 214 8.52 21.96 5.18
C GLU A 214 8.30 23.48 5.09
N LEU A 215 8.34 24.19 6.22
CA LEU A 215 8.23 25.66 6.27
C LEU A 215 9.50 26.35 5.76
N ALA A 216 10.67 25.79 6.04
CA ALA A 216 11.95 26.33 5.58
C ALA A 216 12.18 26.14 4.07
N SER A 217 11.47 25.23 3.42
CA SER A 217 11.52 25.00 1.97
C SER A 217 10.50 25.83 1.16
N THR A 218 9.65 26.60 1.82
CA THR A 218 8.75 27.54 1.14
C THR A 218 9.56 28.79 0.82
N PRO A 219 9.74 29.19 -0.45
CA PRO A 219 10.40 30.44 -0.77
C PRO A 219 9.62 31.61 -0.14
N GLU A 220 10.33 32.47 0.55
CA GLU A 220 9.84 33.75 1.09
C GLU A 220 9.70 34.75 -0.09
N ASP A 221 8.81 34.45 -1.04
CA ASP A 221 8.41 35.35 -2.12
C ASP A 221 7.06 35.97 -1.78
N ASP A 222 7.08 36.88 -0.82
CA ASP A 222 6.09 37.95 -0.78
C ASP A 222 6.86 39.27 -0.83
N PRO A 223 6.92 39.94 -2.00
CA PRO A 223 7.53 41.26 -2.06
C PRO A 223 6.69 42.18 -1.18
N VAL A 224 7.36 42.72 -0.15
CA VAL A 224 6.89 43.80 0.69
C VAL A 224 6.10 44.80 -0.17
N ARG A 225 4.80 44.83 -0.01
CA ARG A 225 3.98 45.94 -0.51
C ARG A 225 4.47 47.17 0.22
N GLU A 226 5.30 47.98 -0.46
CA GLU A 226 5.58 49.36 -0.03
C GLU A 226 4.24 50.07 0.17
N PRO A 227 4.00 50.71 1.30
CA PRO A 227 2.84 51.54 1.49
C PRO A 227 2.96 52.74 0.53
N ALA A 228 2.04 52.82 -0.43
CA ALA A 228 1.89 53.96 -1.32
C ALA A 228 1.72 55.21 -0.44
N LEU A 229 2.78 56.01 -0.35
CA LEU A 229 2.72 57.35 0.20
C LEU A 229 1.77 58.18 -0.66
N SER A 230 0.54 58.33 -0.19
CA SER A 230 -0.44 59.28 -0.73
C SER A 230 0.11 60.69 -0.54
N GLY A 231 0.68 61.26 -1.61
CA GLY A 231 1.00 62.69 -1.69
C GLY A 231 -0.27 63.52 -1.70
N ALA A 232 -0.58 64.07 -0.56
CA ALA A 232 -1.55 65.16 -0.50
C ALA A 232 -0.90 66.42 -1.08
N THR A 233 -1.31 66.84 -2.24
CA THR A 233 -1.09 68.24 -2.75
C THR A 233 -2.38 68.99 -2.65
N ALA A 234 -2.43 69.88 -1.69
CA ALA A 234 -3.35 71.02 -1.61
C ALA A 234 -3.09 72.00 -2.75
N ARG A 235 -4.14 72.44 -3.47
CA ARG A 235 -4.25 73.81 -4.02
C ARG A 235 -5.75 74.09 -4.27
N ARG A 236 -6.15 75.10 -3.53
CA ARG A 236 -6.90 76.35 -3.81
C ARG A 236 -8.29 76.18 -4.43
#